data_f15c4b2ae6a208ab88171003f5f65fef
#
_entry.id   f15c4b2ae6a208ab88171003f5f65fef
#
_cell.length_a   1.000
_cell.length_b   1.000
_cell.length_c   1.000
_cell.angle_alpha   90.00
_cell.angle_beta   90.00
_cell.angle_gamma   90.00
#
_symmetry.space_group_name_H-M   'P 1'
#
loop_
_entity.id
_entity.type
_entity.pdbx_description
1 polymer ?
#
loop_
_entity_poly.entity_id
_entity_poly.type
_entity_poly.pdbx_seq_one_letter_code
_entity_poly.pdbx_strand_id
1 'polypeptide(L)'
;VSEFEMIFKQRPDGFVNATQICRRNGKHWRDYFRRAKVQEFFSALSRSEGRPVNQLIEVVKTGPLESRGVWVDFKIGIDLAMWCSPDFAAWVVCQIDCIQSDLPTCHREHAEAKAESVFGQSLLF
;
A
#
# COMPACT_ATOMS: atom_id res chain seq x y z
N VAL A 1 13.44 6.25 9.17
CA VAL A 1 13.38 6.12 8.57
C VAL A 1 13.16 6.21 7.42
N SER A 2 12.54 6.26 6.96
CA SER A 2 12.67 5.91 5.78
C SER A 2 11.90 6.60 4.78
N GLU A 3 12.28 6.46 3.57
CA GLU A 3 11.52 6.98 2.45
C GLU A 3 10.11 6.42 2.43
N PHE A 4 9.89 5.30 3.10
CA PHE A 4 8.56 4.71 3.15
C PHE A 4 7.60 5.50 4.04
N GLU A 5 8.10 6.18 5.05
CA GLU A 5 7.25 6.99 5.91
C GLU A 5 6.61 8.13 5.15
N MET A 6 7.34 8.69 4.20
CA MET A 6 6.83 9.79 3.41
C MET A 6 5.67 9.37 2.51
N ILE A 7 5.64 8.10 2.13
CA ILE A 7 4.57 7.56 1.30
C ILE A 7 3.26 7.54 2.08
N PHE A 8 3.33 7.38 3.40
CA PHE A 8 2.16 7.24 4.23
C PHE A 8 1.76 8.48 5.01
N LYS A 9 2.14 9.64 4.54
CA LYS A 9 1.68 10.86 5.16
C LYS A 9 0.17 10.98 4.97
N GLN A 10 -0.57 10.80 6.05
CA GLN A 10 -2.02 10.70 6.02
C GLN A 10 -2.70 12.01 6.33
N ARG A 11 -3.86 12.23 5.72
CA ARG A 11 -4.78 13.27 6.16
C ARG A 11 -5.38 12.84 7.51
N PRO A 12 -6.02 13.76 8.23
CA PRO A 12 -6.70 13.40 9.50
C PRO A 12 -7.71 12.26 9.34
N ASP A 13 -8.31 12.10 8.16
CA ASP A 13 -9.27 11.03 7.92
C ASP A 13 -8.63 9.70 7.52
N GLY A 14 -7.30 9.65 7.48
CA GLY A 14 -6.58 8.43 7.17
C GLY A 14 -6.30 8.22 5.68
N PHE A 15 -6.74 9.14 4.83
CA PHE A 15 -6.48 9.02 3.40
C PHE A 15 -5.05 9.41 3.07
N VAL A 16 -4.48 8.80 2.04
CA VAL A 16 -3.15 9.10 1.53
C VAL A 16 -3.23 9.53 0.08
N ASN A 17 -2.27 10.32 -0.37
CA ASN A 17 -2.28 10.87 -1.73
C ASN A 17 -1.69 9.86 -2.71
N ALA A 18 -2.56 9.16 -3.42
CA ALA A 18 -2.15 8.14 -4.39
C ALA A 18 -1.35 8.74 -5.54
N THR A 19 -1.70 9.94 -5.96
CA THR A 19 -0.99 10.61 -7.05
C THR A 19 0.48 10.83 -6.69
N GLN A 20 0.74 11.25 -5.46
CA GLN A 20 2.11 11.47 -5.03
C GLN A 20 2.88 10.18 -4.85
N ILE A 21 2.22 9.13 -4.37
CA ILE A 21 2.87 7.82 -4.26
C ILE A 21 3.32 7.36 -5.64
N CYS A 22 2.45 7.50 -6.63
CA CYS A 22 2.79 7.13 -8.00
C CYS A 22 3.95 7.96 -8.55
N ARG A 23 3.88 9.27 -8.36
CA ARG A 23 4.93 10.17 -8.87
C ARG A 23 6.30 9.84 -8.32
N ARG A 24 6.38 9.54 -7.04
CA ARG A 24 7.66 9.20 -6.42
C ARG A 24 8.28 7.95 -7.01
N ASN A 25 7.45 7.10 -7.59
CA ASN A 25 7.91 5.84 -8.15
C ASN A 25 7.89 5.81 -9.68
N GLY A 26 7.68 6.97 -10.31
CA GLY A 26 7.65 7.05 -11.77
C GLY A 26 6.49 6.32 -12.40
N LYS A 27 5.38 6.24 -11.69
CA LYS A 27 4.19 5.53 -12.14
C LYS A 27 3.01 6.50 -12.22
N HIS A 28 1.90 6.03 -12.78
CA HIS A 28 0.68 6.82 -12.89
C HIS A 28 -0.48 6.07 -12.26
N TRP A 29 -1.31 6.82 -11.52
CA TRP A 29 -2.50 6.26 -10.88
C TRP A 29 -3.40 5.56 -11.88
N ARG A 30 -3.55 6.12 -13.08
CA ARG A 30 -4.41 5.55 -14.11
C ARG A 30 -4.01 4.11 -14.44
N ASP A 31 -2.71 3.84 -14.51
CA ASP A 31 -2.22 2.51 -14.86
C ASP A 31 -2.55 1.49 -13.78
N TYR A 32 -2.51 1.91 -12.52
CA TYR A 32 -2.91 1.07 -11.41
C TYR A 32 -4.42 0.85 -11.41
N PHE A 33 -5.16 1.95 -11.50
CA PHE A 33 -6.62 1.94 -11.35
C PHE A 33 -7.31 1.05 -12.37
N ARG A 34 -6.81 1.00 -13.59
CA ARG A 34 -7.47 0.25 -14.67
C ARG A 34 -7.18 -1.25 -14.66
N ARG A 35 -6.33 -1.72 -13.76
CA ARG A 35 -6.00 -3.14 -13.72
C ARG A 35 -7.18 -3.94 -13.17
N ALA A 36 -7.50 -5.06 -13.84
CA ALA A 36 -8.62 -5.90 -13.43
C ALA A 36 -8.47 -6.39 -11.99
N LYS A 37 -7.27 -6.80 -11.63
CA LYS A 37 -7.00 -7.27 -10.26
C LYS A 37 -7.23 -6.19 -9.23
N VAL A 38 -6.92 -4.94 -9.59
CA VAL A 38 -7.09 -3.81 -8.70
C VAL A 38 -8.59 -3.52 -8.52
N GLN A 39 -9.35 -3.60 -9.58
CA GLN A 39 -10.79 -3.40 -9.50
C GLN A 39 -11.44 -4.49 -8.63
N GLU A 40 -10.97 -5.72 -8.75
CA GLU A 40 -11.42 -6.81 -7.90
C GLU A 40 -11.09 -6.56 -6.44
N PHE A 41 -9.88 -6.04 -6.19
CA PHE A 41 -9.45 -5.70 -4.84
C PHE A 41 -10.34 -4.61 -4.24
N PHE A 42 -10.66 -3.57 -5.03
CA PHE A 42 -11.54 -2.50 -4.56
C PHE A 42 -12.93 -3.05 -4.19
N SER A 43 -13.45 -3.95 -5.01
CA SER A 43 -14.76 -4.56 -4.73
C SER A 43 -14.71 -5.39 -3.46
N ALA A 44 -13.66 -6.17 -3.28
CA ALA A 44 -13.50 -6.99 -2.09
C ALA A 44 -13.35 -6.12 -0.85
N LEU A 45 -12.57 -5.04 -0.95
CA LEU A 45 -12.37 -4.14 0.16
C LEU A 45 -13.67 -3.43 0.53
N SER A 46 -14.44 -3.02 -0.48
CA SER A 46 -15.74 -2.39 -0.27
C SER A 46 -16.68 -3.32 0.51
N ARG A 47 -16.70 -4.59 0.15
CA ARG A 47 -17.51 -5.57 0.87
C ARG A 47 -17.05 -5.74 2.31
N SER A 48 -15.73 -5.81 2.49
CA SER A 48 -15.13 -6.01 3.80
C SER A 48 -15.38 -4.82 4.73
N GLU A 49 -15.31 -3.61 4.17
CA GLU A 49 -15.48 -2.40 4.96
C GLU A 49 -16.94 -1.98 5.13
N GLY A 50 -17.83 -2.51 4.31
CA GLY A 50 -19.22 -2.09 4.30
C GLY A 50 -19.39 -0.68 3.76
N ARG A 51 -18.48 -0.22 2.89
CA ARG A 51 -18.50 1.12 2.32
C ARG A 51 -18.35 1.03 0.82
N PRO A 52 -19.10 1.83 0.05
CA PRO A 52 -18.95 1.81 -1.40
C PRO A 52 -17.57 2.32 -1.82
N VAL A 53 -17.13 1.89 -2.99
CA VAL A 53 -15.81 2.25 -3.49
C VAL A 53 -15.63 3.77 -3.58
N ASN A 54 -16.69 4.50 -3.91
CA ASN A 54 -16.58 5.95 -4.05
C ASN A 54 -16.36 6.66 -2.71
N GLN A 55 -16.48 5.95 -1.60
CA GLN A 55 -16.13 6.49 -0.28
C GLN A 55 -14.70 6.13 0.11
N LEU A 56 -14.04 5.30 -0.68
CA LEU A 56 -12.68 4.89 -0.44
C LEU A 56 -11.69 5.67 -1.30
N ILE A 57 -12.19 6.39 -2.30
CA ILE A 57 -11.36 7.14 -3.25
C ILE A 57 -11.98 8.53 -3.44
N GLU A 58 -11.13 9.54 -3.33
CA GLU A 58 -11.58 10.93 -3.50
C GLU A 58 -10.65 11.66 -4.46
N VAL A 59 -11.21 12.36 -5.45
CA VAL A 59 -10.42 13.16 -6.38
C VAL A 59 -10.53 14.62 -5.99
N VAL A 60 -9.39 15.24 -5.69
CA VAL A 60 -9.33 16.65 -5.30
C VAL A 60 -8.69 17.43 -6.43
N LYS A 61 -9.45 18.36 -7.01
CA LYS A 61 -9.00 19.14 -8.18
C LYS A 61 -8.68 20.59 -7.87
N THR A 62 -9.04 21.06 -6.69
CA THR A 62 -8.86 22.47 -6.32
C THR A 62 -8.12 22.57 -5.00
N GLY A 63 -7.67 23.80 -4.69
CA GLY A 63 -6.95 24.04 -3.45
C GLY A 63 -5.44 24.02 -3.66
N PRO A 64 -4.66 23.96 -2.58
CA PRO A 64 -3.21 23.92 -2.68
C PRO A 64 -2.73 22.73 -3.51
N LEU A 65 -1.62 22.95 -4.21
CA LEU A 65 -1.10 21.92 -5.10
C LEU A 65 -0.83 20.60 -4.40
N GLU A 66 -0.31 20.66 -3.20
CA GLU A 66 0.00 19.44 -2.44
C GLU A 66 -1.23 18.70 -1.96
N SER A 67 -2.40 19.36 -1.99
CA SER A 67 -3.65 18.71 -1.62
C SER A 67 -4.40 18.14 -2.80
N ARG A 68 -3.91 18.40 -4.02
CA ARG A 68 -4.59 17.93 -5.22
C ARG A 68 -4.16 16.52 -5.59
N GLY A 69 -5.05 15.84 -6.29
CA GLY A 69 -4.78 14.51 -6.79
C GLY A 69 -5.83 13.52 -6.32
N VAL A 70 -5.48 12.25 -6.40
CA VAL A 70 -6.37 11.18 -5.98
C VAL A 70 -5.99 10.77 -4.57
N TRP A 71 -6.94 10.88 -3.66
CA TRP A 71 -6.73 10.47 -2.28
C TRP A 71 -7.47 9.17 -2.04
N VAL A 72 -6.83 8.22 -1.41
CA VAL A 72 -7.40 6.89 -1.22
C VAL A 72 -7.29 6.47 0.24
N ASP A 73 -8.19 5.57 0.64
CA ASP A 73 -8.12 4.96 1.95
C ASP A 73 -6.74 4.35 2.14
N PHE A 74 -6.25 4.35 3.36
CA PHE A 74 -4.90 3.87 3.67
C PHE A 74 -4.66 2.45 3.16
N LYS A 75 -5.68 1.60 3.22
CA LYS A 75 -5.55 0.21 2.76
C LYS A 75 -5.28 0.14 1.26
N ILE A 76 -5.94 1.00 0.48
CA ILE A 76 -5.68 1.09 -0.95
C ILE A 76 -4.28 1.67 -1.17
N GLY A 77 -3.88 2.63 -0.34
CA GLY A 77 -2.55 3.21 -0.42
C GLY A 77 -1.45 2.18 -0.24
N ILE A 78 -1.64 1.24 0.68
CA ILE A 78 -0.67 0.17 0.89
C ILE A 78 -0.56 -0.70 -0.36
N ASP A 79 -1.69 -1.11 -0.93
CA ASP A 79 -1.66 -1.95 -2.12
C ASP A 79 -1.03 -1.22 -3.30
N LEU A 80 -1.37 0.05 -3.47
CA LEU A 80 -0.79 0.89 -4.51
C LEU A 80 0.73 0.98 -4.37
N ALA A 81 1.20 1.24 -3.17
CA ALA A 81 2.64 1.37 -2.92
C ALA A 81 3.37 0.06 -3.18
N MET A 82 2.74 -1.07 -2.86
CA MET A 82 3.30 -2.37 -3.15
C MET A 82 3.41 -2.61 -4.65
N TRP A 83 2.42 -2.15 -5.40
CA TRP A 83 2.47 -2.23 -6.85
C TRP A 83 3.57 -1.35 -7.44
N CYS A 84 3.75 -0.16 -6.85
CA CYS A 84 4.75 0.78 -7.33
C CYS A 84 6.17 0.35 -7.01
N SER A 85 6.38 -0.29 -5.87
CA SER A 85 7.73 -0.56 -5.36
C SER A 85 7.83 -1.98 -4.81
N PRO A 86 8.57 -2.86 -5.50
CA PRO A 86 8.82 -4.20 -4.98
C PRO A 86 9.53 -4.18 -3.62
N ASP A 87 10.41 -3.20 -3.40
CA ASP A 87 11.10 -3.08 -2.12
C ASP A 87 10.12 -2.77 -0.99
N PHE A 88 9.15 -1.90 -1.26
CA PHE A 88 8.13 -1.60 -0.29
C PHE A 88 7.25 -2.83 -0.04
N ALA A 89 6.92 -3.57 -1.09
CA ALA A 89 6.12 -4.78 -0.95
C ALA A 89 6.82 -5.79 -0.05
N ALA A 90 8.11 -5.97 -0.24
CA ALA A 90 8.90 -6.87 0.60
C ALA A 90 8.91 -6.39 2.04
N TRP A 91 9.07 -5.08 2.24
CA TRP A 91 9.06 -4.50 3.57
C TRP A 91 7.72 -4.75 4.29
N VAL A 92 6.62 -4.57 3.59
CA VAL A 92 5.27 -4.78 4.16
C VAL A 92 5.11 -6.24 4.59
N VAL A 93 5.52 -7.17 3.73
CA VAL A 93 5.41 -8.59 4.03
C VAL A 93 6.22 -8.92 5.28
N CYS A 94 7.42 -8.34 5.41
CA CYS A 94 8.26 -8.54 6.59
C CYS A 94 7.59 -7.99 7.85
N GLN A 95 6.91 -6.84 7.75
CA GLN A 95 6.24 -6.26 8.90
C GLN A 95 5.10 -7.17 9.37
N ILE A 96 4.35 -7.72 8.45
CA ILE A 96 3.26 -8.63 8.78
C ILE A 96 3.82 -9.89 9.45
N ASP A 97 4.92 -10.42 8.93
CA ASP A 97 5.56 -11.58 9.50
C ASP A 97 6.05 -11.31 10.93
N CYS A 98 6.61 -10.13 11.17
CA CYS A 98 7.05 -9.75 12.50
C CYS A 98 5.89 -9.69 13.49
N ILE A 99 4.75 -9.17 13.05
CA ILE A 99 3.56 -9.10 13.89
C ILE A 99 3.08 -10.51 14.24
N GLN A 100 3.05 -11.38 13.25
CA GLN A 100 2.63 -12.77 13.46
C GLN A 100 3.55 -13.52 14.39
N SER A 101 4.85 -13.21 14.33
CA SER A 101 5.85 -13.87 15.16
C SER A 101 6.03 -13.21 16.53
N ASP A 102 5.25 -12.16 16.80
CA ASP A 102 5.31 -11.45 18.07
C ASP A 102 6.67 -10.83 18.32
N LEU A 103 7.35 -10.41 17.25
CA LEU A 103 8.66 -9.76 17.35
C LEU A 103 8.51 -8.26 17.45
N PRO A 104 9.31 -7.60 18.29
CA PRO A 104 9.18 -6.15 18.49
C PRO A 104 9.56 -5.33 17.28
N THR A 105 10.50 -5.79 16.46
CA THR A 105 10.93 -5.08 15.26
C THR A 105 11.30 -6.08 14.19
N CYS A 106 11.26 -5.62 12.95
CA CYS A 106 11.66 -6.43 11.82
C CYS A 106 13.03 -5.96 11.36
N HIS A 107 14.06 -6.65 11.79
CA HIS A 107 15.43 -6.33 11.38
C HIS A 107 15.69 -6.88 10.00
N ARG A 108 16.57 -6.22 9.27
CA ARG A 108 16.88 -6.63 7.92
C ARG A 108 17.38 -8.08 7.86
N GLU A 109 18.34 -8.40 8.72
CA GLU A 109 18.89 -9.74 8.74
C GLU A 109 17.84 -10.77 9.10
N HIS A 110 17.04 -10.48 10.10
CA HIS A 110 15.98 -11.35 10.51
C HIS A 110 14.93 -11.51 9.40
N ALA A 111 14.62 -10.44 8.72
CA ALA A 111 13.65 -10.47 7.63
C ALA A 111 14.14 -11.35 6.49
N GLU A 112 15.43 -11.27 6.16
CA GLU A 112 16.01 -12.10 5.12
C GLU A 112 15.93 -13.57 5.47
N ALA A 113 16.28 -13.92 6.69
CA ALA A 113 16.22 -15.30 7.15
C ALA A 113 14.78 -15.81 7.11
N LYS A 114 13.84 -15.00 7.55
CA LYS A 114 12.44 -15.38 7.54
C LYS A 114 11.90 -15.49 6.13
N ALA A 115 12.34 -14.62 5.25
CA ALA A 115 11.90 -14.65 3.86
C ALA A 115 12.30 -15.95 3.19
N GLU A 116 13.51 -16.40 3.45
CA GLU A 116 13.95 -17.67 2.92
C GLU A 116 13.10 -18.82 3.42
N SER A 117 12.80 -18.82 4.72
CA SER A 117 11.96 -19.83 5.31
C SER A 117 10.56 -19.83 4.71
N VAL A 118 9.99 -18.65 4.53
CA VAL A 118 8.66 -18.50 3.95
C VAL A 118 8.65 -18.98 2.50
N PHE A 119 9.68 -18.64 1.73
CA PHE A 119 9.75 -19.09 0.36
C PHE A 119 9.82 -20.62 0.28
N GLY A 120 10.57 -21.24 1.17
CA GLY A 120 10.63 -22.67 1.23
C GLY A 120 9.26 -23.29 1.44
N GLN A 121 8.48 -22.71 2.34
CA GLN A 121 7.13 -23.17 2.61
C GLN A 121 6.18 -22.88 1.45
N SER A 122 6.33 -21.70 0.86
CA SER A 122 5.46 -21.31 -0.25
C SER A 122 5.61 -22.23 -1.44
N LEU A 123 6.79 -22.73 -1.66
CA LEU A 123 7.03 -23.62 -2.79
C LEU A 123 6.32 -24.96 -2.65
N LEU A 124 5.82 -25.24 -1.47
CA LEU A 124 5.09 -26.48 -1.22
C LEU A 124 3.61 -26.39 -1.57
N PHE A 125 3.13 -25.19 -1.83
CA PHE A 125 1.72 -25.02 -2.20
C PHE A 125 1.48 -25.29 -3.68
#